data_b22eb6e86b6344667f7ff9340cb1b22e
#
_entry.id   b22eb6e86b6344667f7ff9340cb1b22e
#
_cell.length_a   1.000
_cell.length_b   1.000
_cell.length_c   1.000
_cell.angle_alpha   90.00
_cell.angle_beta   90.00
_cell.angle_gamma   90.00
#
_symmetry.space_group_name_H-M   'P 1'
#
loop_
_entity.id
_entity.type
_entity.pdbx_description
1 polymer ?
#
loop_
_entity_poly.entity_id
_entity_poly.type
_entity_poly.pdbx_seq_one_letter_code
_entity_poly.pdbx_strand_id
1 'polypeptide(L)'
;MTAKDLHFYEPKNGHGLKHDPFNAIIAPRPIGWISSWDTNGNINLAPYSFFNAFCYHPPIIGFSSTNWKDSAGNIQETKEFVWNLATMDLAKEMNATAAHVARDVDEFKIAGLTAAPCKLVNVPRVAESPVAFECKLTQIIQLQGADGEKAQAWL
;
A
#
# COMPACT_ATOMS: atom_id res chain seq x y z
N MET A 1 -9.17 -4.52 -35.42
CA MET A 1 -9.11 -5.84 -34.74
C MET A 1 -10.46 -6.49 -34.91
N THR A 2 -10.49 -7.68 -35.47
CA THR A 2 -11.73 -8.48 -35.58
C THR A 2 -11.97 -9.21 -34.26
N ALA A 3 -13.21 -9.61 -33.97
CA ALA A 3 -13.53 -10.34 -32.72
C ALA A 3 -12.69 -11.63 -32.51
N LYS A 4 -12.05 -12.16 -33.57
CA LYS A 4 -11.17 -13.33 -33.54
C LYS A 4 -9.79 -13.05 -32.87
N ASP A 5 -9.40 -11.79 -32.76
CA ASP A 5 -8.08 -11.38 -32.25
C ASP A 5 -8.11 -11.00 -30.75
N LEU A 6 -9.27 -11.13 -30.10
CA LEU A 6 -9.43 -10.82 -28.68
C LEU A 6 -9.09 -12.03 -27.82
N HIS A 7 -8.23 -11.83 -26.82
CA HIS A 7 -7.95 -12.82 -25.80
C HIS A 7 -9.02 -12.71 -24.70
N PHE A 8 -9.78 -13.79 -24.49
CA PHE A 8 -10.80 -13.91 -23.44
C PHE A 8 -10.40 -15.01 -22.46
N TYR A 9 -10.60 -14.76 -21.19
CA TYR A 9 -10.47 -15.77 -20.15
C TYR A 9 -11.41 -15.47 -18.97
N GLU A 10 -11.79 -16.52 -18.27
CA GLU A 10 -12.44 -16.43 -16.96
C GLU A 10 -11.36 -16.61 -15.88
N PRO A 11 -11.23 -15.68 -14.88
CA PRO A 11 -10.16 -15.76 -13.88
C PRO A 11 -10.04 -17.11 -13.16
N LYS A 12 -11.16 -17.77 -12.88
CA LYS A 12 -11.21 -19.11 -12.24
C LYS A 12 -10.52 -20.21 -13.05
N ASN A 13 -10.42 -20.04 -14.38
CA ASN A 13 -9.83 -21.00 -15.31
C ASN A 13 -8.38 -20.64 -15.69
N GLY A 14 -7.86 -19.53 -15.12
CA GLY A 14 -6.56 -18.99 -15.45
C GLY A 14 -6.57 -18.19 -16.77
N HIS A 15 -5.56 -17.37 -16.97
CA HIS A 15 -5.47 -16.45 -18.10
C HIS A 15 -4.80 -17.06 -19.36
N GLY A 16 -4.13 -18.21 -19.25
CA GLY A 16 -3.47 -18.88 -20.38
C GLY A 16 -2.28 -18.14 -21.01
N LEU A 17 -1.80 -17.05 -20.39
CA LEU A 17 -0.68 -16.25 -20.86
C LEU A 17 0.58 -16.56 -20.05
N LYS A 18 1.76 -16.22 -20.59
CA LYS A 18 3.05 -16.40 -19.91
C LYS A 18 3.14 -15.59 -18.60
N HIS A 19 2.52 -14.42 -18.56
CA HIS A 19 2.49 -13.53 -17.39
C HIS A 19 1.05 -13.11 -17.12
N ASP A 20 0.70 -12.95 -15.85
CA ASP A 20 -0.61 -12.47 -15.45
C ASP A 20 -0.83 -11.03 -15.97
N PRO A 21 -1.87 -10.80 -16.80
CA PRO A 21 -2.13 -9.50 -17.40
C PRO A 21 -2.76 -8.49 -16.44
N PHE A 22 -3.37 -8.93 -15.32
CA PHE A 22 -4.17 -8.09 -14.43
C PHE A 22 -3.40 -6.87 -13.95
N ASN A 23 -2.22 -7.09 -13.36
CA ASN A 23 -1.37 -6.00 -12.86
C ASN A 23 -0.80 -5.10 -13.94
N ALA A 24 -0.60 -5.63 -15.16
CA ALA A 24 -0.08 -4.86 -16.29
C ALA A 24 -1.16 -3.98 -16.94
N ILE A 25 -2.42 -4.43 -16.93
CA ILE A 25 -3.54 -3.71 -17.54
C ILE A 25 -3.99 -2.55 -16.66
N ILE A 26 -4.02 -2.74 -15.34
CA ILE A 26 -4.41 -1.69 -14.39
C ILE A 26 -3.19 -0.83 -14.06
N ALA A 27 -2.86 0.09 -14.97
CA ALA A 27 -1.73 1.01 -14.89
C ALA A 27 -2.03 2.30 -15.67
N PRO A 28 -1.39 3.45 -15.32
CA PRO A 28 -0.51 3.66 -14.17
C PRO A 28 -1.28 3.64 -12.84
N ARG A 29 -0.62 3.22 -11.78
CA ARG A 29 -1.16 3.25 -10.41
C ARG A 29 -0.39 4.26 -9.57
N PRO A 30 -1.06 5.08 -8.76
CA PRO A 30 -0.40 5.87 -7.74
C PRO A 30 0.19 4.95 -6.65
N ILE A 31 1.23 5.39 -5.97
CA ILE A 31 1.87 4.65 -4.89
C ILE A 31 1.38 5.16 -3.54
N GLY A 32 0.83 4.28 -2.74
CA GLY A 32 0.65 4.48 -1.32
C GLY A 32 1.93 4.13 -0.58
N TRP A 33 2.80 5.12 -0.34
CA TRP A 33 4.00 4.91 0.46
C TRP A 33 3.63 5.16 1.91
N ILE A 34 3.36 4.07 2.63
CA ILE A 34 2.71 4.09 3.93
C ILE A 34 3.73 3.87 5.04
N SER A 35 3.83 4.82 5.95
CA SER A 35 4.49 4.62 7.23
C SER A 35 3.46 4.28 8.31
N SER A 36 3.83 3.41 9.21
CA SER A 36 3.05 2.96 10.35
C SER A 36 3.98 2.58 11.50
N TRP A 37 3.45 2.36 12.68
CA TRP A 37 4.21 1.82 13.80
C TRP A 37 3.35 0.86 14.62
N ASP A 38 3.98 -0.03 15.36
CA ASP A 38 3.30 -0.90 16.32
C ASP A 38 3.28 -0.26 17.72
N THR A 39 2.59 -0.91 18.65
CA THR A 39 2.48 -0.45 20.05
C THR A 39 3.81 -0.55 20.82
N ASN A 40 4.82 -1.21 20.29
CA ASN A 40 6.17 -1.28 20.87
C ASN A 40 7.09 -0.17 20.33
N GLY A 41 6.62 0.62 19.36
CA GLY A 41 7.38 1.69 18.74
C GLY A 41 8.24 1.25 17.55
N ASN A 42 8.07 0.02 17.04
CA ASN A 42 8.71 -0.41 15.80
C ASN A 42 8.04 0.29 14.62
N ILE A 43 8.82 1.04 13.86
CA ILE A 43 8.33 1.74 12.67
C ILE A 43 8.42 0.85 11.45
N ASN A 44 7.47 1.01 10.52
CA ASN A 44 7.40 0.30 9.27
C ASN A 44 7.12 1.28 8.13
N LEU A 45 7.76 1.09 6.99
CA LEU A 45 7.55 1.88 5.78
C LEU A 45 7.46 0.97 4.57
N ALA A 46 6.32 0.94 3.89
CA ALA A 46 6.10 0.05 2.76
C ALA A 46 5.30 0.71 1.63
N PRO A 47 5.64 0.44 0.35
CA PRO A 47 4.89 0.91 -0.80
C PRO A 47 3.76 -0.05 -1.17
N TYR A 48 2.60 0.53 -1.49
CA TYR A 48 1.41 -0.18 -1.97
C TYR A 48 0.98 0.39 -3.32
N SER A 49 0.94 -0.44 -4.36
CA SER A 49 0.50 -0.01 -5.68
C SER A 49 -1.02 -0.15 -5.90
N PHE A 50 -1.73 -0.84 -5.02
CA PHE A 50 -3.20 -0.79 -4.97
C PHE A 50 -3.62 0.29 -3.97
N PHE A 51 -3.50 1.55 -4.41
CA PHE A 51 -3.75 2.75 -3.62
C PHE A 51 -4.54 3.76 -4.46
N ASN A 52 -5.48 4.46 -3.82
CA ASN A 52 -6.15 5.60 -4.46
C ASN A 52 -6.83 6.52 -3.43
N ALA A 53 -7.35 7.67 -3.93
CA ALA A 53 -8.33 8.49 -3.24
C ALA A 53 -9.75 7.95 -3.50
N PHE A 54 -10.56 7.87 -2.46
CA PHE A 54 -11.92 7.31 -2.51
C PHE A 54 -13.02 8.36 -2.29
N CYS A 55 -12.70 9.44 -1.61
CA CYS A 55 -13.64 10.54 -1.39
C CYS A 55 -12.88 11.87 -1.30
N TYR A 56 -13.53 12.93 -1.78
CA TYR A 56 -12.98 14.29 -1.74
C TYR A 56 -13.48 15.08 -0.53
N HIS A 57 -14.75 14.86 -0.13
CA HIS A 57 -15.35 15.50 1.04
C HIS A 57 -16.13 14.47 1.89
N PRO A 58 -15.61 14.04 3.06
CA PRO A 58 -14.26 14.30 3.58
C PRO A 58 -13.17 13.63 2.73
N PRO A 59 -11.91 14.11 2.77
CA PRO A 59 -10.85 13.47 2.02
C PRO A 59 -10.54 12.09 2.62
N ILE A 60 -10.71 11.05 1.79
CA ILE A 60 -10.46 9.65 2.17
C ILE A 60 -9.54 9.02 1.13
N ILE A 61 -8.45 8.45 1.62
CA ILE A 61 -7.54 7.59 0.84
C ILE A 61 -7.59 6.18 1.38
N GLY A 62 -7.20 5.22 0.56
CA GLY A 62 -7.10 3.83 0.98
C GLY A 62 -6.09 3.05 0.14
N PHE A 63 -5.64 1.95 0.69
CA PHE A 63 -4.76 1.02 0.00
C PHE A 63 -5.11 -0.42 0.34
N SER A 64 -4.88 -1.33 -0.60
CA SER A 64 -5.10 -2.75 -0.37
C SER A 64 -3.78 -3.46 -0.07
N SER A 65 -3.76 -4.18 1.04
CA SER A 65 -2.69 -5.09 1.42
C SER A 65 -3.05 -6.51 1.00
N THR A 66 -2.25 -7.09 0.11
CA THR A 66 -2.31 -8.53 -0.16
C THR A 66 -1.61 -9.26 0.97
N ASN A 67 -2.32 -10.17 1.63
CA ASN A 67 -2.01 -10.77 2.91
C ASN A 67 -2.01 -9.75 4.08
N TRP A 68 -2.09 -10.29 5.29
CA TRP A 68 -2.04 -9.50 6.52
C TRP A 68 -0.58 -9.17 6.85
N LYS A 69 -0.13 -7.96 6.47
CA LYS A 69 1.24 -7.47 6.64
C LYS A 69 1.35 -6.54 7.85
N ASP A 70 2.58 -6.20 8.21
CA ASP A 70 2.87 -5.31 9.36
C ASP A 70 2.13 -3.98 9.29
N SER A 71 2.09 -3.32 8.12
CA SER A 71 1.31 -2.08 7.97
C SER A 71 -0.16 -2.25 8.36
N ALA A 72 -0.82 -3.34 7.93
CA ALA A 72 -2.23 -3.58 8.25
C ALA A 72 -2.41 -3.85 9.76
N GLY A 73 -1.54 -4.66 10.36
CA GLY A 73 -1.52 -4.94 11.80
C GLY A 73 -1.29 -3.68 12.62
N ASN A 74 -0.25 -2.93 12.30
CA ASN A 74 0.11 -1.69 12.99
C ASN A 74 -1.03 -0.67 12.94
N ILE A 75 -1.63 -0.45 11.77
CA ILE A 75 -2.74 0.49 11.59
C ILE A 75 -4.00 0.00 12.31
N GLN A 76 -4.26 -1.31 12.35
CA GLN A 76 -5.36 -1.84 13.14
C GLN A 76 -5.20 -1.57 14.63
N GLU A 77 -3.98 -1.69 15.15
CA GLU A 77 -3.65 -1.47 16.57
C GLU A 77 -3.68 0.02 16.93
N THR A 78 -2.92 0.84 16.21
CA THR A 78 -2.67 2.24 16.55
C THR A 78 -3.71 3.22 16.02
N LYS A 79 -4.50 2.83 15.00
CA LYS A 79 -5.50 3.65 14.32
C LYS A 79 -4.91 4.84 13.55
N GLU A 80 -3.62 4.83 13.28
CA GLU A 80 -2.90 5.93 12.65
C GLU A 80 -1.95 5.41 11.57
N PHE A 81 -1.77 6.21 10.50
CA PHE A 81 -0.75 6.00 9.49
C PHE A 81 -0.41 7.30 8.78
N VAL A 82 0.69 7.31 8.04
CA VAL A 82 1.03 8.45 7.18
C VAL A 82 1.21 7.95 5.74
N TRP A 83 0.58 8.64 4.80
CA TRP A 83 0.92 8.50 3.38
C TRP A 83 1.99 9.52 3.03
N ASN A 84 3.04 9.08 2.36
CA ASN A 84 4.14 9.92 1.90
C ASN A 84 4.15 9.93 0.37
N LEU A 85 4.35 11.09 -0.25
CA LEU A 85 4.45 11.20 -1.70
C LEU A 85 5.79 10.61 -2.18
N ALA A 86 5.71 9.53 -2.96
CA ALA A 86 6.86 8.95 -3.64
C ALA A 86 7.13 9.73 -4.94
N THR A 87 8.18 10.55 -4.95
CA THR A 87 8.64 11.24 -6.17
C THR A 87 9.58 10.36 -6.99
N MET A 88 9.87 10.75 -8.23
CA MET A 88 10.87 10.05 -9.05
C MET A 88 12.26 10.08 -8.43
N ASP A 89 12.62 11.16 -7.75
CA ASP A 89 13.91 11.30 -7.07
C ASP A 89 14.05 10.33 -5.89
N LEU A 90 12.93 9.91 -5.29
CA LEU A 90 12.87 8.95 -4.18
C LEU A 90 12.49 7.53 -4.63
N ALA A 91 12.47 7.26 -5.95
CA ALA A 91 12.00 5.98 -6.46
C ALA A 91 12.86 4.78 -6.02
N LYS A 92 14.16 4.97 -5.85
CA LYS A 92 15.09 3.91 -5.39
C LYS A 92 14.87 3.60 -3.91
N GLU A 93 14.77 4.62 -3.10
CA GLU A 93 14.51 4.55 -1.66
C GLU A 93 13.15 3.91 -1.40
N MET A 94 12.11 4.37 -2.09
CA MET A 94 10.77 3.78 -2.03
C MET A 94 10.79 2.29 -2.41
N ASN A 95 11.51 1.93 -3.48
CA ASN A 95 11.60 0.52 -3.88
C ASN A 95 12.40 -0.31 -2.87
N ALA A 96 13.42 0.26 -2.21
CA ALA A 96 14.16 -0.42 -1.15
C ALA A 96 13.26 -0.79 0.04
N THR A 97 12.26 0.05 0.37
CA THR A 97 11.29 -0.23 1.44
C THR A 97 10.24 -1.29 1.07
N ALA A 98 10.26 -1.83 -0.16
CA ALA A 98 9.45 -2.98 -0.55
C ALA A 98 10.05 -4.33 -0.14
N ALA A 99 11.23 -4.34 0.50
CA ALA A 99 11.91 -5.55 0.92
C ALA A 99 11.07 -6.33 1.95
N HIS A 100 11.07 -7.67 1.81
CA HIS A 100 10.48 -8.54 2.82
C HIS A 100 11.49 -8.75 3.95
N VAL A 101 11.30 -8.05 5.04
CA VAL A 101 12.17 -8.08 6.22
C VAL A 101 11.40 -8.53 7.47
N ALA A 102 12.10 -8.83 8.55
CA ALA A 102 11.47 -9.14 9.83
C ALA A 102 10.81 -7.88 10.42
N ARG A 103 9.77 -8.07 11.24
CA ARG A 103 8.93 -7.00 11.81
C ARG A 103 9.69 -5.94 12.62
N ASP A 104 10.82 -6.31 13.20
CA ASP A 104 11.70 -5.43 13.99
C ASP A 104 12.74 -4.69 13.18
N VAL A 105 12.75 -4.88 11.86
CA VAL A 105 13.67 -4.21 10.94
C VAL A 105 13.04 -2.92 10.44
N ASP A 106 13.78 -1.83 10.58
CA ASP A 106 13.39 -0.47 10.24
C ASP A 106 13.72 -0.17 8.76
N GLU A 107 12.70 -0.12 7.90
CA GLU A 107 12.86 0.14 6.46
C GLU A 107 13.35 1.57 6.17
N PHE A 108 13.13 2.54 7.07
CA PHE A 108 13.74 3.87 6.92
C PHE A 108 15.26 3.78 6.90
N LYS A 109 15.84 2.97 7.81
CA LYS A 109 17.29 2.75 7.85
C LYS A 109 17.81 1.99 6.63
N ILE A 110 17.08 0.96 6.17
CA ILE A 110 17.45 0.22 4.96
C ILE A 110 17.54 1.15 3.75
N ALA A 111 16.58 2.05 3.62
CA ALA A 111 16.50 2.98 2.49
C ALA A 111 17.35 4.24 2.68
N GLY A 112 17.99 4.44 3.84
CA GLY A 112 18.75 5.65 4.14
C GLY A 112 17.88 6.90 4.29
N LEU A 113 16.63 6.72 4.74
CA LEU A 113 15.63 7.78 4.90
C LEU A 113 15.57 8.26 6.35
N THR A 114 15.12 9.49 6.53
CA THR A 114 14.94 10.13 7.84
C THR A 114 13.48 10.06 8.28
N ALA A 115 13.24 9.43 9.42
CA ALA A 115 11.94 9.47 10.09
C ALA A 115 11.75 10.82 10.80
N ALA A 116 10.78 11.62 10.35
CA ALA A 116 10.47 12.92 10.91
C ALA A 116 9.11 12.90 11.64
N PRO A 117 8.95 13.68 12.74
CA PRO A 117 7.71 13.72 13.47
C PRO A 117 6.58 14.35 12.66
N CYS A 118 5.37 13.93 12.94
CA CYS A 118 4.12 14.51 12.48
C CYS A 118 3.54 15.50 13.51
N LYS A 119 2.45 16.18 13.14
CA LYS A 119 1.76 17.15 14.02
C LYS A 119 0.53 16.57 14.71
N LEU A 120 -0.21 15.70 14.02
CA LEU A 120 -1.53 15.20 14.46
C LEU A 120 -1.54 13.72 14.77
N VAL A 121 -0.54 12.97 14.30
CA VAL A 121 -0.38 11.53 14.54
C VAL A 121 1.02 11.25 15.10
N ASN A 122 1.17 10.12 15.78
CA ASN A 122 2.46 9.75 16.37
C ASN A 122 3.37 8.99 15.39
N VAL A 123 2.81 8.48 14.31
CA VAL A 123 3.54 7.79 13.24
C VAL A 123 4.47 8.78 12.53
N PRO A 124 5.76 8.43 12.30
CA PRO A 124 6.67 9.31 11.59
C PRO A 124 6.36 9.38 10.10
N ARG A 125 6.67 10.50 9.48
CA ARG A 125 6.69 10.69 8.02
C ARG A 125 8.10 10.54 7.47
N VAL A 126 8.21 10.34 6.16
CA VAL A 126 9.49 10.45 5.44
C VAL A 126 9.87 11.92 5.33
N ALA A 127 11.00 12.32 5.91
CA ALA A 127 11.44 13.72 5.91
C ALA A 127 11.72 14.26 4.51
N GLU A 128 12.26 13.41 3.64
CA GLU A 128 12.64 13.72 2.26
C GLU A 128 11.42 13.83 1.32
N SER A 129 10.27 13.28 1.73
CA SER A 129 9.02 13.43 0.95
C SER A 129 8.49 14.85 1.05
N PRO A 130 8.19 15.52 -0.09
CA PRO A 130 7.70 16.90 -0.08
C PRO A 130 6.26 17.05 0.41
N VAL A 131 5.47 15.94 0.44
CA VAL A 131 4.08 15.93 0.88
C VAL A 131 3.81 14.69 1.72
N ALA A 132 3.15 14.87 2.86
CA ALA A 132 2.63 13.77 3.67
C ALA A 132 1.19 14.05 4.11
N PHE A 133 0.38 12.99 4.17
CA PHE A 133 -0.97 13.02 4.77
C PHE A 133 -0.96 12.26 6.08
N GLU A 134 -1.27 12.93 7.17
CA GLU A 134 -1.43 12.36 8.48
C GLU A 134 -2.86 11.79 8.60
N CYS A 135 -2.97 10.48 8.68
CA CYS A 135 -4.23 9.77 8.51
C CYS A 135 -4.67 9.03 9.77
N LYS A 136 -5.98 8.99 9.98
CA LYS A 136 -6.63 8.14 10.98
C LYS A 136 -7.44 7.04 10.30
N LEU A 137 -7.33 5.83 10.83
CA LEU A 137 -8.08 4.69 10.35
C LEU A 137 -9.58 4.90 10.52
N THR A 138 -10.33 4.72 9.45
CA THR A 138 -11.81 4.70 9.47
C THR A 138 -12.34 3.27 9.39
N GLN A 139 -11.82 2.45 8.48
CA GLN A 139 -12.27 1.08 8.23
C GLN A 139 -11.12 0.20 7.78
N ILE A 140 -11.20 -1.09 8.09
CA ILE A 140 -10.45 -2.17 7.45
C ILE A 140 -11.47 -3.17 6.92
N ILE A 141 -11.44 -3.43 5.63
CA ILE A 141 -12.39 -4.30 4.95
C ILE A 141 -11.64 -5.47 4.32
N GLN A 142 -11.94 -6.70 4.75
CA GLN A 142 -11.48 -7.88 4.01
C GLN A 142 -12.32 -8.01 2.74
N LEU A 143 -11.67 -8.02 1.58
CA LEU A 143 -12.34 -8.13 0.29
C LEU A 143 -12.95 -9.52 0.13
N GLN A 144 -14.04 -9.60 -0.63
CA GLN A 144 -14.75 -10.85 -0.93
C GLN A 144 -15.02 -10.95 -2.43
N GLY A 145 -14.94 -12.16 -2.96
CA GLY A 145 -15.41 -12.47 -4.31
C GLY A 145 -16.93 -12.41 -4.42
N ALA A 146 -17.43 -12.43 -5.64
CA ALA A 146 -18.88 -12.47 -5.92
C ALA A 146 -19.57 -13.76 -5.41
N ASP A 147 -18.79 -14.80 -5.20
CA ASP A 147 -19.20 -16.08 -4.58
C ASP A 147 -19.23 -16.03 -3.04
N GLY A 148 -18.81 -14.92 -2.43
CA GLY A 148 -18.72 -14.74 -0.99
C GLY A 148 -17.41 -15.25 -0.37
N GLU A 149 -16.53 -15.86 -1.15
CA GLU A 149 -15.22 -16.30 -0.66
C GLU A 149 -14.34 -15.11 -0.28
N LYS A 150 -13.72 -15.20 0.91
CA LYS A 150 -12.85 -14.15 1.42
C LYS A 150 -11.50 -14.14 0.70
N ALA A 151 -11.15 -13.02 0.12
CA ALA A 151 -9.84 -12.81 -0.47
C ALA A 151 -8.76 -12.61 0.61
N GLN A 152 -7.52 -12.96 0.27
CA GLN A 152 -6.35 -12.63 1.08
C GLN A 152 -5.91 -11.18 0.81
N ALA A 153 -6.88 -10.24 0.86
CA ALA A 153 -6.68 -8.82 0.60
C ALA A 153 -7.57 -7.96 1.51
N TRP A 154 -6.97 -6.92 2.09
CA TRP A 154 -7.63 -5.98 2.99
C TRP A 154 -7.44 -4.55 2.48
N LEU A 155 -8.56 -3.80 2.37
CA LEU A 155 -8.61 -2.38 2.03
C LEU A 155 -8.71 -1.57 3.32
#